data_a0f909befb5b99870c64ae79b2459fb1
#
_entry.id   a0f909befb5b99870c64ae79b2459fb1
#
_cell.length_a   1.000
_cell.length_b   1.000
_cell.length_c   1.000
_cell.angle_alpha   90.00
_cell.angle_beta   90.00
_cell.angle_gamma   90.00
#
_symmetry.space_group_name_H-M   'P 1'
#
loop_
_entity.id
_entity.type
_entity.pdbx_description
1 polymer ?
#
loop_
_entity_poly.entity_id
_entity_poly.type
_entity_poly.pdbx_seq_one_letter_code
_entity_poly.pdbx_strand_id
1 'polypeptide(L)'
;MPLNKEMAQLPVQFAVVDLFAGPGGLAEGFSAVSDANGHHPFKVVLSVEKEKAAHSTLLLRTFLRQFAGKFPDEYYAFLKRGAPEPDWAVLYPDQWNQANQDAQLLELGQDAADKLLVGKIDQIRKLYGNNTIVIGGPPCQAYSLVGRARNRGIVGYIPEEDPKHFLYKNYIDILTRLRPAAFIMENVKGMLSSSINDGLIFKKVLSDLRSAGDGYRLVSLTPRVRPQADLLEPTLLPTDFVIRSEDFGLPQARHRVIVVGIRKDVLDKPIAVRLDQLIPRCNMKATVADVLRGMPKLRSGLSREDSIANWGNAVKNAAAIVCKAVSVLPHDERDIFRARVNECAAVATTNPHPLSRAALKPAKAGSSCSESLKKWLLDPNLGVLPNNETRGHMASDLSRYLFAAVYGELVKVSPKASDFPKSLAPEHLNWNSGKFADRFRVQLWDQPSTTITSHISKDGHYFIHPDPEQCRSLTVREAARLQTFPDNYYFKGNRTEQFVQVGNAVPPFLAKQIGDALYALLQLRPNEPKGASGAVRAPHMPRPVIPHINSEAPVGQSSQKAKRKRGRRSERNPSLR
;
A
#
# COMPACT_ATOMS: atom_id res chain seq x y z
N MET A 1 -2.23 -4.40 -59.09
CA MET A 1 -1.72 -4.94 -57.82
C MET A 1 -2.53 -4.29 -56.70
N PRO A 2 -3.35 -5.01 -55.95
CA PRO A 2 -4.08 -4.45 -54.82
C PRO A 2 -3.17 -4.48 -53.58
N LEU A 3 -2.96 -3.31 -53.00
CA LEU A 3 -2.35 -3.12 -51.69
C LEU A 3 -3.28 -3.69 -50.61
N ASN A 4 -3.03 -4.93 -50.15
CA ASN A 4 -3.56 -5.43 -48.90
C ASN A 4 -2.94 -4.63 -47.76
N LYS A 5 -3.59 -3.54 -47.37
CA LYS A 5 -3.38 -2.95 -46.05
C LYS A 5 -4.02 -3.93 -45.05
N GLU A 6 -3.20 -4.79 -44.44
CA GLU A 6 -3.56 -5.44 -43.20
C GLU A 6 -3.98 -4.31 -42.22
N MET A 7 -5.27 -4.22 -41.98
CA MET A 7 -5.79 -3.38 -40.89
C MET A 7 -5.26 -4.00 -39.60
N ALA A 8 -4.20 -3.42 -39.05
CA ALA A 8 -3.71 -3.76 -37.73
C ALA A 8 -4.89 -3.73 -36.75
N GLN A 9 -5.28 -4.87 -36.25
CA GLN A 9 -6.30 -4.95 -35.21
C GLN A 9 -5.81 -4.14 -34.01
N LEU A 10 -6.62 -3.17 -33.54
CA LEU A 10 -6.32 -2.46 -32.31
C LEU A 10 -6.14 -3.49 -31.17
N PRO A 11 -5.12 -3.34 -30.33
CA PRO A 11 -4.86 -4.28 -29.24
C PRO A 11 -6.07 -4.35 -28.29
N VAL A 12 -6.38 -5.57 -27.85
CA VAL A 12 -7.50 -5.81 -26.93
C VAL A 12 -7.22 -5.09 -25.61
N GLN A 13 -8.10 -4.15 -25.23
CA GLN A 13 -8.04 -3.44 -23.94
C GLN A 13 -9.01 -4.09 -22.95
N PHE A 14 -8.50 -4.38 -21.73
CA PHE A 14 -9.27 -4.91 -20.62
C PHE A 14 -9.68 -3.79 -19.66
N ALA A 15 -10.98 -3.73 -19.34
CA ALA A 15 -11.48 -2.85 -18.29
C ALA A 15 -11.22 -3.46 -16.90
N VAL A 16 -10.55 -2.72 -16.04
CA VAL A 16 -10.22 -3.16 -14.68
C VAL A 16 -11.14 -2.49 -13.67
N VAL A 17 -11.75 -3.32 -12.81
CA VAL A 17 -12.55 -2.90 -11.64
C VAL A 17 -11.72 -3.20 -10.39
N ASP A 18 -11.38 -2.16 -9.62
CA ASP A 18 -10.58 -2.23 -8.40
C ASP A 18 -11.46 -2.03 -7.17
N LEU A 19 -11.67 -3.10 -6.41
CA LEU A 19 -12.53 -3.12 -5.22
C LEU A 19 -11.69 -3.09 -3.95
N PHE A 20 -12.13 -2.30 -2.96
CA PHE A 20 -11.35 -2.06 -1.73
C PHE A 20 -9.97 -1.50 -2.06
N ALA A 21 -9.96 -0.52 -2.96
CA ALA A 21 -8.77 -0.06 -3.68
C ALA A 21 -7.67 0.53 -2.77
N GLY A 22 -8.02 0.99 -1.56
CA GLY A 22 -7.10 1.74 -0.72
C GLY A 22 -6.61 3.01 -1.44
N PRO A 23 -5.32 3.33 -1.36
CA PRO A 23 -4.77 4.45 -2.14
C PRO A 23 -4.55 4.10 -3.63
N GLY A 24 -4.87 2.87 -4.10
CA GLY A 24 -4.76 2.47 -5.50
C GLY A 24 -3.51 1.68 -5.87
N GLY A 25 -2.91 0.91 -4.95
CA GLY A 25 -1.68 0.16 -5.21
C GLY A 25 -1.80 -0.90 -6.32
N LEU A 26 -2.92 -1.66 -6.33
CA LEU A 26 -3.20 -2.62 -7.41
C LEU A 26 -3.43 -1.90 -8.73
N ALA A 27 -4.30 -0.88 -8.75
CA ALA A 27 -4.60 -0.09 -9.94
C ALA A 27 -3.35 0.56 -10.54
N GLU A 28 -2.42 1.03 -9.72
CA GLU A 28 -1.15 1.62 -10.17
C GLU A 28 -0.30 0.61 -10.93
N GLY A 29 -0.15 -0.61 -10.38
CA GLY A 29 0.61 -1.66 -11.04
C GLY A 29 -0.03 -2.11 -12.34
N PHE A 30 -1.34 -2.37 -12.35
CA PHE A 30 -2.06 -2.81 -13.55
C PHE A 30 -2.05 -1.77 -14.66
N SER A 31 -2.28 -0.49 -14.34
CA SER A 31 -2.25 0.58 -15.35
C SER A 31 -0.87 0.83 -15.95
N ALA A 32 0.20 0.38 -15.29
CA ALA A 32 1.58 0.49 -15.77
C ALA A 32 2.04 -0.68 -16.63
N VAL A 33 1.22 -1.73 -16.79
CA VAL A 33 1.51 -2.82 -17.74
C VAL A 33 1.52 -2.27 -19.16
N SER A 34 2.51 -2.64 -19.95
CA SER A 34 2.61 -2.25 -21.36
C SER A 34 3.03 -3.45 -22.21
N ASP A 35 2.53 -3.53 -23.44
CA ASP A 35 2.99 -4.48 -24.43
C ASP A 35 4.30 -4.03 -25.08
N ALA A 36 4.84 -4.83 -26.00
CA ALA A 36 6.08 -4.54 -26.71
C ALA A 36 6.00 -3.25 -27.57
N ASN A 37 4.81 -2.81 -27.93
CA ASN A 37 4.55 -1.58 -28.71
C ASN A 37 4.26 -0.36 -27.81
N GLY A 38 4.30 -0.53 -26.49
CA GLY A 38 4.01 0.54 -25.52
C GLY A 38 2.51 0.79 -25.30
N HIS A 39 1.60 -0.07 -25.77
CA HIS A 39 0.18 0.04 -25.47
C HIS A 39 -0.10 -0.50 -24.06
N HIS A 40 -1.03 0.16 -23.35
CA HIS A 40 -1.48 -0.25 -22.02
C HIS A 40 -2.74 -1.12 -22.14
N PRO A 41 -2.61 -2.45 -21.94
CA PRO A 41 -3.72 -3.37 -22.13
C PRO A 41 -4.79 -3.28 -21.02
N PHE A 42 -4.47 -2.72 -19.87
CA PHE A 42 -5.38 -2.60 -18.74
C PHE A 42 -5.76 -1.14 -18.50
N LYS A 43 -7.07 -0.85 -18.58
CA LYS A 43 -7.65 0.46 -18.24
C LYS A 43 -8.47 0.31 -16.97
N VAL A 44 -8.08 1.01 -15.90
CA VAL A 44 -8.87 1.08 -14.67
C VAL A 44 -10.07 1.99 -14.93
N VAL A 45 -11.27 1.42 -14.92
CA VAL A 45 -12.54 2.12 -15.24
C VAL A 45 -13.43 2.32 -14.03
N LEU A 46 -13.12 1.63 -12.92
CA LEU A 46 -13.83 1.79 -11.66
C LEU A 46 -12.89 1.38 -10.52
N SER A 47 -12.80 2.25 -9.52
CA SER A 47 -12.14 1.96 -8.24
C SER A 47 -13.09 2.34 -7.10
N VAL A 48 -13.21 1.48 -6.08
CA VAL A 48 -14.11 1.69 -4.94
C VAL A 48 -13.31 1.68 -3.66
N GLU A 49 -13.43 2.77 -2.87
CA GLU A 49 -12.78 2.92 -1.57
C GLU A 49 -13.71 3.67 -0.61
N LYS A 50 -13.75 3.26 0.68
CA LYS A 50 -14.60 3.86 1.70
C LYS A 50 -13.92 4.91 2.58
N GLU A 51 -12.61 4.80 2.75
CA GLU A 51 -11.83 5.71 3.61
C GLU A 51 -11.52 7.01 2.86
N LYS A 52 -12.06 8.14 3.34
CA LYS A 52 -11.97 9.45 2.66
C LYS A 52 -10.54 9.86 2.28
N ALA A 53 -9.57 9.67 3.19
CA ALA A 53 -8.19 10.04 2.92
C ALA A 53 -7.55 9.16 1.83
N ALA A 54 -7.82 7.84 1.86
CA ALA A 54 -7.35 6.91 0.83
C ALA A 54 -8.02 7.20 -0.51
N HIS A 55 -9.35 7.44 -0.52
CA HIS A 55 -10.08 7.85 -1.71
C HIS A 55 -9.53 9.15 -2.32
N SER A 56 -9.20 10.16 -1.50
CA SER A 56 -8.66 11.42 -2.04
C SER A 56 -7.30 11.24 -2.73
N THR A 57 -6.47 10.32 -2.25
CA THR A 57 -5.23 9.91 -2.92
C THR A 57 -5.53 9.14 -4.20
N LEU A 58 -6.46 8.18 -4.14
CA LEU A 58 -6.90 7.37 -5.27
C LEU A 58 -7.46 8.25 -6.40
N LEU A 59 -8.32 9.23 -6.06
CA LEU A 59 -8.91 10.16 -7.01
C LEU A 59 -7.84 10.99 -7.72
N LEU A 60 -6.91 11.59 -6.97
CA LEU A 60 -5.79 12.33 -7.56
C LEU A 60 -4.98 11.43 -8.51
N ARG A 61 -4.69 10.18 -8.12
CA ARG A 61 -3.92 9.28 -8.98
C ARG A 61 -4.73 8.82 -10.19
N THR A 62 -6.05 8.63 -10.05
CA THR A 62 -6.95 8.33 -11.17
C THR A 62 -7.01 9.49 -12.17
N PHE A 63 -7.03 10.74 -11.69
CA PHE A 63 -6.90 11.93 -12.52
C PHE A 63 -5.56 11.93 -13.28
N LEU A 64 -4.44 11.72 -12.60
CA LEU A 64 -3.11 11.71 -13.23
C LEU A 64 -2.96 10.62 -14.30
N ARG A 65 -3.60 9.47 -14.13
CA ARG A 65 -3.61 8.39 -15.14
C ARG A 65 -4.23 8.80 -16.48
N GLN A 66 -5.10 9.83 -16.51
CA GLN A 66 -5.68 10.33 -17.77
C GLN A 66 -4.63 10.96 -18.71
N PHE A 67 -3.44 11.27 -18.22
CA PHE A 67 -2.36 11.90 -18.97
C PHE A 67 -1.30 10.91 -19.53
N ALA A 68 -1.60 9.62 -19.51
CA ALA A 68 -0.73 8.58 -20.10
C ALA A 68 0.76 8.67 -19.67
N GLY A 69 1.00 9.01 -18.41
CA GLY A 69 2.35 9.11 -17.83
C GLY A 69 3.06 10.45 -18.02
N LYS A 70 2.46 11.40 -18.75
CA LYS A 70 2.96 12.77 -18.88
C LYS A 70 2.13 13.69 -17.99
N PHE A 71 2.42 13.69 -16.69
CA PHE A 71 1.65 14.47 -15.73
C PHE A 71 1.77 15.98 -15.98
N PRO A 72 0.72 16.76 -15.61
CA PRO A 72 0.73 18.21 -15.75
C PRO A 72 1.90 18.86 -15.01
N ASP A 73 2.45 19.95 -15.57
CA ASP A 73 3.54 20.71 -14.92
C ASP A 73 3.11 21.29 -13.58
N GLU A 74 1.83 21.65 -13.43
CA GLU A 74 1.22 22.13 -12.19
C GLU A 74 1.30 21.07 -11.08
N TYR A 75 1.23 19.78 -11.43
CA TYR A 75 1.41 18.71 -10.46
C TYR A 75 2.84 18.71 -9.91
N TYR A 76 3.85 18.77 -10.76
CA TYR A 76 5.24 18.85 -10.33
C TYR A 76 5.54 20.16 -9.59
N ALA A 77 4.95 21.28 -9.99
CA ALA A 77 5.07 22.56 -9.29
C ALA A 77 4.48 22.47 -7.86
N PHE A 78 3.30 21.87 -7.72
CA PHE A 78 2.67 21.59 -6.43
C PHE A 78 3.58 20.72 -5.53
N LEU A 79 4.09 19.61 -6.05
CA LEU A 79 4.96 18.74 -5.27
C LEU A 79 6.27 19.42 -4.87
N LYS A 80 6.90 20.16 -5.77
CA LYS A 80 8.19 20.81 -5.56
C LYS A 80 8.14 21.98 -4.57
N ARG A 81 7.13 22.83 -4.69
CA ARG A 81 7.04 24.08 -3.94
C ARG A 81 6.30 23.96 -2.61
N GLY A 82 5.54 22.86 -2.40
CA GLY A 82 4.63 22.74 -1.26
C GLY A 82 3.50 23.77 -1.30
N ALA A 83 3.19 24.31 -2.49
CA ALA A 83 2.06 25.19 -2.73
C ALA A 83 0.74 24.46 -2.44
N PRO A 84 -0.37 25.17 -2.25
CA PRO A 84 -1.69 24.57 -2.24
C PRO A 84 -1.92 23.72 -3.49
N GLU A 85 -2.66 22.63 -3.35
CA GLU A 85 -3.03 21.80 -4.49
C GLU A 85 -3.84 22.64 -5.49
N PRO A 86 -3.51 22.57 -6.78
CA PRO A 86 -4.28 23.26 -7.81
C PRO A 86 -5.75 22.80 -7.82
N ASP A 87 -6.63 23.69 -8.25
CA ASP A 87 -8.01 23.32 -8.56
C ASP A 87 -8.05 22.57 -9.91
N TRP A 88 -7.97 21.25 -9.82
CA TRP A 88 -7.95 20.37 -10.98
C TRP A 88 -9.25 20.44 -11.79
N ALA A 89 -10.39 20.74 -11.14
CA ALA A 89 -11.68 20.87 -11.82
C ALA A 89 -11.70 22.09 -12.73
N VAL A 90 -11.00 23.16 -12.37
CA VAL A 90 -10.86 24.37 -13.19
C VAL A 90 -9.83 24.18 -14.31
N LEU A 91 -8.66 23.61 -13.98
CA LEU A 91 -7.56 23.47 -14.94
C LEU A 91 -7.79 22.38 -15.98
N TYR A 92 -8.38 21.25 -15.56
CA TYR A 92 -8.56 20.05 -16.38
C TYR A 92 -9.94 19.42 -16.14
N PRO A 93 -11.04 20.11 -16.50
CA PRO A 93 -12.40 19.72 -16.15
C PRO A 93 -12.80 18.34 -16.70
N ASP A 94 -12.42 18.01 -17.91
CA ASP A 94 -12.79 16.71 -18.53
C ASP A 94 -12.10 15.54 -17.82
N GLN A 95 -10.79 15.65 -17.57
CA GLN A 95 -10.00 14.62 -16.89
C GLN A 95 -10.42 14.47 -15.43
N TRP A 96 -10.72 15.59 -14.76
CA TRP A 96 -11.18 15.56 -13.37
C TRP A 96 -12.57 14.94 -13.23
N ASN A 97 -13.50 15.29 -14.14
CA ASN A 97 -14.82 14.67 -14.18
C ASN A 97 -14.74 13.17 -14.45
N GLN A 98 -13.89 12.73 -15.39
CA GLN A 98 -13.68 11.31 -15.65
C GLN A 98 -13.11 10.61 -14.41
N ALA A 99 -12.12 11.21 -13.74
CA ALA A 99 -11.55 10.64 -12.51
C ALA A 99 -12.60 10.47 -11.40
N ASN A 100 -13.52 11.44 -11.23
CA ASN A 100 -14.62 11.34 -10.28
C ASN A 100 -15.65 10.26 -10.65
N GLN A 101 -15.79 9.93 -11.93
CA GLN A 101 -16.62 8.82 -12.37
C GLN A 101 -15.94 7.47 -12.11
N ASP A 102 -14.63 7.38 -12.27
CA ASP A 102 -13.84 6.15 -12.15
C ASP A 102 -13.49 5.83 -10.68
N ALA A 103 -13.24 6.84 -9.83
CA ALA A 103 -12.93 6.66 -8.41
C ALA A 103 -14.13 7.01 -7.53
N GLN A 104 -14.69 6.01 -6.84
CA GLN A 104 -15.92 6.15 -6.07
C GLN A 104 -15.65 6.01 -4.56
N LEU A 105 -16.15 6.98 -3.79
CA LEU A 105 -16.17 6.92 -2.32
C LEU A 105 -17.41 6.15 -1.87
N LEU A 106 -17.29 4.83 -1.74
CA LEU A 106 -18.41 3.96 -1.38
C LEU A 106 -17.96 2.90 -0.36
N GLU A 107 -18.84 2.60 0.58
CA GLU A 107 -18.69 1.47 1.50
C GLU A 107 -19.52 0.29 1.00
N LEU A 108 -18.85 -0.76 0.52
CA LEU A 108 -19.51 -1.99 0.05
C LEU A 108 -20.23 -2.69 1.22
N GLY A 109 -21.36 -3.31 0.94
CA GLY A 109 -22.23 -3.91 1.93
C GLY A 109 -23.27 -2.95 2.52
N GLN A 110 -23.40 -1.73 1.95
CA GLN A 110 -24.46 -0.78 2.25
C GLN A 110 -25.43 -0.71 1.07
N ASP A 111 -26.74 -0.84 1.31
CA ASP A 111 -27.77 -0.95 0.25
C ASP A 111 -27.68 0.14 -0.83
N ALA A 112 -27.49 1.40 -0.44
CA ALA A 112 -27.41 2.51 -1.40
C ALA A 112 -26.12 2.43 -2.27
N ALA A 113 -24.99 2.08 -1.66
CA ALA A 113 -23.71 1.92 -2.35
C ALA A 113 -23.76 0.72 -3.29
N ASP A 114 -24.33 -0.39 -2.84
CA ASP A 114 -24.42 -1.62 -3.62
C ASP A 114 -25.34 -1.43 -4.83
N LYS A 115 -26.47 -0.71 -4.72
CA LYS A 115 -27.34 -0.35 -5.85
C LYS A 115 -26.63 0.50 -6.90
N LEU A 116 -25.86 1.53 -6.46
CA LEU A 116 -25.08 2.37 -7.37
C LEU A 116 -23.99 1.57 -8.09
N LEU A 117 -23.30 0.70 -7.35
CA LEU A 117 -22.24 -0.14 -7.88
C LEU A 117 -22.80 -1.13 -8.92
N VAL A 118 -23.93 -1.75 -8.64
CA VAL A 118 -24.64 -2.66 -9.57
C VAL A 118 -24.87 -1.98 -10.92
N GLY A 119 -25.39 -0.75 -10.94
CA GLY A 119 -25.62 0.00 -12.18
C GLY A 119 -24.33 0.25 -12.96
N LYS A 120 -23.24 0.61 -12.26
CA LYS A 120 -21.92 0.81 -12.90
C LYS A 120 -21.34 -0.51 -13.45
N ILE A 121 -21.45 -1.61 -12.72
CA ILE A 121 -21.00 -2.94 -13.15
C ILE A 121 -21.74 -3.39 -14.42
N ASP A 122 -23.06 -3.16 -14.50
CA ASP A 122 -23.84 -3.48 -15.69
C ASP A 122 -23.43 -2.66 -16.91
N GLN A 123 -23.14 -1.37 -16.71
CA GLN A 123 -22.60 -0.51 -17.77
C GLN A 123 -21.23 -1.01 -18.26
N ILE A 124 -20.31 -1.33 -17.34
CA ILE A 124 -18.98 -1.86 -17.68
C ILE A 124 -19.13 -3.17 -18.45
N ARG A 125 -19.99 -4.09 -17.99
CA ARG A 125 -20.27 -5.36 -18.69
C ARG A 125 -20.82 -5.13 -20.09
N LYS A 126 -21.75 -4.18 -20.25
CA LYS A 126 -22.31 -3.84 -21.58
C LYS A 126 -21.25 -3.28 -22.53
N LEU A 127 -20.31 -2.45 -22.03
CA LEU A 127 -19.30 -1.80 -22.85
C LEU A 127 -18.12 -2.72 -23.20
N TYR A 128 -17.66 -3.53 -22.25
CA TYR A 128 -16.42 -4.30 -22.39
C TYR A 128 -16.64 -5.81 -22.52
N GLY A 129 -17.88 -6.30 -22.30
CA GLY A 129 -18.22 -7.71 -22.43
C GLY A 129 -17.30 -8.61 -21.62
N ASN A 130 -16.63 -9.54 -22.32
CA ASN A 130 -15.70 -10.50 -21.74
C ASN A 130 -14.31 -9.92 -21.41
N ASN A 131 -14.02 -8.68 -21.84
CA ASN A 131 -12.71 -8.04 -21.63
C ASN A 131 -12.70 -7.24 -20.34
N THR A 132 -13.04 -7.87 -19.23
CA THR A 132 -13.05 -7.26 -17.90
C THR A 132 -12.17 -8.05 -16.93
N ILE A 133 -11.57 -7.35 -15.98
CA ILE A 133 -10.74 -7.90 -14.90
C ILE A 133 -11.23 -7.29 -13.58
N VAL A 134 -11.36 -8.10 -12.53
CA VAL A 134 -11.60 -7.62 -11.17
C VAL A 134 -10.35 -7.80 -10.33
N ILE A 135 -9.90 -6.73 -9.69
CA ILE A 135 -8.81 -6.76 -8.71
C ILE A 135 -9.32 -6.27 -7.37
N GLY A 136 -8.71 -6.68 -6.27
CA GLY A 136 -9.08 -6.16 -4.96
C GLY A 136 -8.59 -6.97 -3.78
N GLY A 137 -8.65 -6.34 -2.60
CA GLY A 137 -8.31 -6.95 -1.33
C GLY A 137 -9.45 -6.80 -0.32
N PRO A 138 -10.49 -7.69 -0.35
CA PRO A 138 -11.58 -7.58 0.62
C PRO A 138 -11.03 -7.63 2.05
N PRO A 139 -11.44 -6.71 2.93
CA PRO A 139 -10.87 -6.57 4.26
C PRO A 139 -11.08 -7.82 5.10
N CYS A 140 -9.99 -8.28 5.71
CA CYS A 140 -9.94 -9.47 6.54
C CYS A 140 -9.59 -9.12 8.00
N GLN A 141 -10.13 -8.00 8.51
CA GLN A 141 -9.79 -7.53 9.86
C GLN A 141 -10.11 -8.56 10.94
N ALA A 142 -11.18 -9.32 10.77
CA ALA A 142 -11.58 -10.38 11.67
C ALA A 142 -10.61 -11.60 11.67
N TYR A 143 -9.88 -11.83 10.58
CA TYR A 143 -8.98 -12.96 10.41
C TYR A 143 -7.51 -12.63 10.68
N SER A 144 -7.15 -11.34 10.78
CA SER A 144 -5.78 -10.94 11.11
C SER A 144 -5.46 -11.22 12.58
N LEU A 145 -4.17 -11.48 12.89
CA LEU A 145 -3.72 -11.66 14.29
C LEU A 145 -4.09 -10.46 15.17
N VAL A 146 -3.96 -9.25 14.63
CA VAL A 146 -4.29 -7.99 15.31
C VAL A 146 -5.80 -7.84 15.49
N GLY A 147 -6.59 -8.17 14.47
CA GLY A 147 -8.06 -8.16 14.54
C GLY A 147 -8.58 -9.15 15.59
N ARG A 148 -8.06 -10.38 15.59
CA ARG A 148 -8.40 -11.40 16.61
C ARG A 148 -8.02 -10.96 18.02
N ALA A 149 -6.85 -10.35 18.20
CA ALA A 149 -6.43 -9.85 19.50
C ALA A 149 -7.33 -8.69 20.00
N ARG A 150 -7.78 -7.83 19.09
CA ARG A 150 -8.70 -6.73 19.40
C ARG A 150 -10.10 -7.24 19.77
N ASN A 151 -10.60 -8.20 19.01
CA ASN A 151 -11.95 -8.74 19.19
C ASN A 151 -12.06 -9.64 20.44
N ARG A 152 -10.98 -10.29 20.88
CA ARG A 152 -10.95 -11.04 22.16
C ARG A 152 -11.24 -10.20 23.39
N GLY A 153 -11.05 -8.88 23.31
CA GLY A 153 -11.36 -7.95 24.42
C GLY A 153 -12.80 -7.45 24.42
N ILE A 154 -13.62 -7.81 23.44
CA ILE A 154 -15.02 -7.37 23.33
C ILE A 154 -15.90 -8.47 23.92
N VAL A 155 -16.55 -8.16 25.06
CA VAL A 155 -17.51 -9.08 25.70
C VAL A 155 -18.72 -9.26 24.77
N GLY A 156 -19.08 -10.52 24.46
CA GLY A 156 -20.22 -10.83 23.58
C GLY A 156 -19.93 -10.73 22.07
N TYR A 157 -18.67 -10.61 21.64
CA TYR A 157 -18.32 -10.62 20.22
C TYR A 157 -18.60 -12.00 19.59
N ILE A 158 -19.52 -12.03 18.63
CA ILE A 158 -19.87 -13.20 17.84
C ILE A 158 -19.29 -13.00 16.44
N PRO A 159 -18.23 -13.75 16.04
CA PRO A 159 -17.59 -13.60 14.75
C PRO A 159 -18.55 -13.75 13.56
N GLU A 160 -19.54 -14.63 13.70
CA GLU A 160 -20.55 -14.95 12.69
C GLU A 160 -21.49 -13.76 12.38
N GLU A 161 -21.63 -12.81 13.30
CA GLU A 161 -22.49 -11.63 13.16
C GLU A 161 -21.72 -10.38 12.70
N ASP A 162 -20.38 -10.42 12.65
CA ASP A 162 -19.59 -9.27 12.17
C ASP A 162 -19.70 -9.14 10.64
N PRO A 163 -20.34 -8.08 10.10
CA PRO A 163 -20.50 -7.87 8.66
C PRO A 163 -19.18 -7.89 7.91
N LYS A 164 -18.07 -7.54 8.56
CA LYS A 164 -16.73 -7.53 7.95
C LYS A 164 -16.21 -8.91 7.58
N HIS A 165 -16.76 -9.98 8.19
CA HIS A 165 -16.46 -11.35 7.80
C HIS A 165 -17.03 -11.71 6.43
N PHE A 166 -18.03 -10.97 5.96
CA PHE A 166 -18.79 -11.29 4.75
C PHE A 166 -18.49 -10.37 3.57
N LEU A 167 -17.62 -9.37 3.72
CA LEU A 167 -17.28 -8.46 2.62
C LEU A 167 -16.64 -9.17 1.40
N TYR A 168 -16.08 -10.37 1.58
CA TYR A 168 -15.66 -11.20 0.43
C TYR A 168 -16.85 -11.69 -0.39
N LYS A 169 -18.08 -11.78 0.18
CA LYS A 169 -19.29 -12.14 -0.56
C LYS A 169 -19.65 -11.06 -1.57
N ASN A 170 -19.55 -9.78 -1.21
CA ASN A 170 -19.75 -8.68 -2.15
C ASN A 170 -18.77 -8.79 -3.34
N TYR A 171 -17.53 -9.24 -3.06
CA TYR A 171 -16.57 -9.51 -4.13
C TYR A 171 -17.06 -10.66 -5.05
N ILE A 172 -17.58 -11.77 -4.48
CA ILE A 172 -18.15 -12.90 -5.22
C ILE A 172 -19.38 -12.48 -6.05
N ASP A 173 -20.27 -11.65 -5.46
CA ASP A 173 -21.47 -11.16 -6.15
C ASP A 173 -21.09 -10.32 -7.38
N ILE A 174 -20.05 -9.48 -7.26
CA ILE A 174 -19.52 -8.72 -8.39
C ILE A 174 -18.90 -9.64 -9.45
N LEU A 175 -18.15 -10.68 -9.06
CA LEU A 175 -17.64 -11.68 -10.00
C LEU A 175 -18.78 -12.39 -10.76
N THR A 176 -19.84 -12.75 -10.05
CA THR A 176 -21.01 -13.42 -10.63
C THR A 176 -21.75 -12.51 -11.62
N ARG A 177 -21.86 -11.21 -11.30
CA ARG A 177 -22.56 -10.23 -12.14
C ARG A 177 -21.74 -9.77 -13.34
N LEU A 178 -20.48 -9.39 -13.12
CA LEU A 178 -19.58 -8.86 -14.17
C LEU A 178 -19.07 -9.96 -15.08
N ARG A 179 -18.84 -11.17 -14.55
CA ARG A 179 -18.26 -12.33 -15.25
C ARG A 179 -16.91 -11.99 -15.91
N PRO A 180 -15.95 -11.44 -15.16
CA PRO A 180 -14.68 -11.00 -15.73
C PRO A 180 -13.89 -12.18 -16.33
N ALA A 181 -13.00 -11.89 -17.29
CA ALA A 181 -12.08 -12.88 -17.85
C ALA A 181 -11.15 -13.47 -16.80
N ALA A 182 -10.75 -12.61 -15.85
CA ALA A 182 -9.92 -13.01 -14.71
C ALA A 182 -10.19 -12.12 -13.49
N PHE A 183 -9.77 -12.59 -12.32
CA PHE A 183 -9.75 -11.78 -11.11
C PHE A 183 -8.47 -12.01 -10.30
N ILE A 184 -8.11 -11.01 -9.48
CA ILE A 184 -7.05 -11.09 -8.49
C ILE A 184 -7.61 -10.70 -7.13
N MET A 185 -7.56 -11.62 -6.16
CA MET A 185 -7.95 -11.35 -4.77
C MET A 185 -6.72 -11.42 -3.86
N GLU A 186 -6.41 -10.29 -3.20
CA GLU A 186 -5.34 -10.22 -2.19
C GLU A 186 -5.91 -10.35 -0.79
N ASN A 187 -5.15 -11.00 0.11
CA ASN A 187 -5.49 -11.04 1.52
C ASN A 187 -4.27 -11.29 2.43
N VAL A 188 -4.47 -11.14 3.75
CA VAL A 188 -3.41 -11.39 4.73
C VAL A 188 -3.19 -12.89 4.95
N LYS A 189 -1.94 -13.30 5.23
CA LYS A 189 -1.58 -14.70 5.52
C LYS A 189 -2.39 -15.31 6.68
N GLY A 190 -2.83 -14.48 7.64
CA GLY A 190 -3.67 -14.93 8.77
C GLY A 190 -4.99 -15.60 8.36
N MET A 191 -5.48 -15.34 7.16
CA MET A 191 -6.68 -15.97 6.61
C MET A 191 -6.56 -17.49 6.48
N LEU A 192 -5.34 -18.02 6.25
CA LEU A 192 -5.10 -19.45 6.07
C LEU A 192 -5.35 -20.28 7.35
N SER A 193 -5.18 -19.67 8.51
CA SER A 193 -5.31 -20.31 9.83
C SER A 193 -6.59 -19.91 10.57
N SER A 194 -7.49 -19.21 9.91
CA SER A 194 -8.74 -18.75 10.53
C SER A 194 -9.83 -19.78 10.33
N SER A 195 -10.58 -20.09 11.38
CA SER A 195 -11.71 -21.01 11.39
C SER A 195 -12.96 -20.33 11.93
N ILE A 196 -14.12 -20.69 11.39
CA ILE A 196 -15.46 -20.40 11.91
C ILE A 196 -16.21 -21.75 11.91
N ASN A 197 -16.92 -22.07 12.98
CA ASN A 197 -17.69 -23.31 13.13
C ASN A 197 -16.88 -24.56 12.69
N ASP A 198 -15.66 -24.70 13.22
CA ASP A 198 -14.72 -25.81 12.95
C ASP A 198 -14.28 -25.97 11.49
N GLY A 199 -14.67 -25.06 10.59
CA GLY A 199 -14.27 -25.03 9.19
C GLY A 199 -13.19 -23.98 8.89
N LEU A 200 -12.21 -24.33 8.05
CA LEU A 200 -11.23 -23.35 7.55
C LEU A 200 -11.90 -22.41 6.54
N ILE A 201 -12.01 -21.13 6.90
CA ILE A 201 -12.65 -20.08 6.09
C ILE A 201 -12.04 -19.99 4.69
N PHE A 202 -10.72 -20.09 4.61
CA PHE A 202 -10.04 -19.98 3.32
C PHE A 202 -10.45 -21.09 2.33
N LYS A 203 -10.71 -22.31 2.81
CA LYS A 203 -11.23 -23.39 1.95
C LYS A 203 -12.60 -23.03 1.37
N LYS A 204 -13.48 -22.43 2.21
CA LYS A 204 -14.79 -21.96 1.77
C LYS A 204 -14.65 -20.85 0.74
N VAL A 205 -13.81 -19.85 0.99
CA VAL A 205 -13.55 -18.75 0.02
C VAL A 205 -13.04 -19.30 -1.32
N LEU A 206 -12.11 -20.25 -1.31
CA LEU A 206 -11.64 -20.88 -2.56
C LEU A 206 -12.76 -21.64 -3.30
N SER A 207 -13.67 -22.29 -2.57
CA SER A 207 -14.83 -22.97 -3.15
C SER A 207 -15.78 -21.96 -3.79
N ASP A 208 -16.12 -20.88 -3.06
CA ASP A 208 -17.02 -19.83 -3.54
C ASP A 208 -16.43 -19.11 -4.78
N LEU A 209 -15.11 -18.85 -4.77
CA LEU A 209 -14.41 -18.27 -5.94
C LEU A 209 -14.42 -19.20 -7.16
N ARG A 210 -14.30 -20.54 -6.98
CA ARG A 210 -14.36 -21.50 -8.08
C ARG A 210 -15.74 -21.57 -8.72
N SER A 211 -16.79 -21.38 -7.94
CA SER A 211 -18.20 -21.49 -8.37
C SER A 211 -18.85 -20.17 -8.73
N ALA A 212 -18.16 -19.03 -8.59
CA ALA A 212 -18.71 -17.72 -8.94
C ALA A 212 -19.08 -17.65 -10.44
N GLY A 213 -20.30 -17.22 -10.75
CA GLY A 213 -20.79 -17.07 -12.12
C GLY A 213 -20.64 -18.34 -12.97
N ASP A 214 -19.90 -18.26 -14.07
CA ASP A 214 -19.63 -19.39 -14.98
C ASP A 214 -18.50 -20.31 -14.50
N GLY A 215 -17.97 -20.03 -13.35
CA GLY A 215 -16.88 -20.76 -12.74
C GLY A 215 -15.49 -20.31 -13.17
N TYR A 216 -14.56 -20.42 -12.22
CA TYR A 216 -13.16 -20.00 -12.40
C TYR A 216 -12.20 -21.15 -12.09
N ARG A 217 -11.14 -21.23 -12.88
CA ARG A 217 -9.95 -22.02 -12.53
C ARG A 217 -9.05 -21.15 -11.67
N LEU A 218 -8.79 -21.59 -10.43
CA LEU A 218 -7.86 -20.89 -9.54
C LEU A 218 -6.43 -21.28 -9.86
N VAL A 219 -5.56 -20.29 -9.85
CA VAL A 219 -4.16 -20.44 -10.24
C VAL A 219 -3.27 -19.87 -9.15
N SER A 220 -2.20 -20.60 -8.84
CA SER A 220 -1.14 -20.13 -7.96
C SER A 220 -0.03 -19.47 -8.78
N LEU A 221 0.45 -18.34 -8.31
CA LEU A 221 1.64 -17.66 -8.86
C LEU A 221 2.96 -18.31 -8.39
N THR A 222 2.89 -19.20 -7.38
CA THR A 222 4.04 -19.89 -6.78
C THR A 222 3.70 -21.34 -6.46
N PRO A 223 3.25 -22.16 -7.44
CA PRO A 223 2.89 -23.54 -7.16
C PRO A 223 4.12 -24.32 -6.68
N ARG A 224 3.92 -25.15 -5.65
CA ARG A 224 4.96 -26.09 -5.23
C ARG A 224 4.90 -27.30 -6.14
N VAL A 225 6.00 -27.64 -6.78
CA VAL A 225 6.13 -28.90 -7.52
C VAL A 225 6.09 -30.06 -6.50
N ARG A 226 5.09 -30.92 -6.63
CA ARG A 226 4.97 -32.14 -5.83
C ARG A 226 5.16 -33.36 -6.72
N PRO A 227 5.94 -34.39 -6.27
CA PRO A 227 6.22 -35.56 -7.07
C PRO A 227 4.98 -36.41 -7.47
N GLN A 228 3.86 -36.22 -6.77
CA GLN A 228 2.64 -37.03 -6.91
C GLN A 228 1.45 -36.21 -7.47
N ALA A 229 1.70 -35.11 -8.17
CA ALA A 229 0.60 -34.36 -8.81
C ALA A 229 0.09 -35.16 -10.01
N ASP A 230 -1.17 -35.61 -9.95
CA ASP A 230 -1.88 -36.10 -11.11
C ASP A 230 -1.76 -35.09 -12.26
N LEU A 231 -1.38 -35.55 -13.43
CA LEU A 231 -1.07 -34.75 -14.62
C LEU A 231 -2.25 -33.89 -15.11
N LEU A 232 -3.46 -34.12 -14.61
CA LEU A 232 -4.70 -33.49 -15.12
C LEU A 232 -5.13 -32.23 -14.36
N GLU A 233 -4.98 -32.16 -13.00
CA GLU A 233 -5.18 -30.93 -12.22
C GLU A 233 -4.38 -31.01 -10.90
N PRO A 234 -3.31 -30.21 -10.73
CA PRO A 234 -2.58 -30.19 -9.48
C PRO A 234 -3.48 -29.68 -8.36
N THR A 235 -3.64 -30.48 -7.30
CA THR A 235 -4.37 -30.08 -6.09
C THR A 235 -3.63 -28.93 -5.40
N LEU A 236 -4.11 -27.69 -5.55
CA LEU A 236 -3.54 -26.51 -4.90
C LEU A 236 -3.90 -26.51 -3.41
N LEU A 237 -2.89 -26.42 -2.57
CA LEU A 237 -3.06 -26.21 -1.14
C LEU A 237 -3.17 -24.71 -0.81
N PRO A 238 -3.83 -24.33 0.29
CA PRO A 238 -3.91 -22.96 0.74
C PRO A 238 -2.57 -22.22 0.81
N THR A 239 -1.49 -22.95 1.18
CA THR A 239 -0.13 -22.39 1.25
C THR A 239 0.49 -22.06 -0.10
N ASP A 240 -0.02 -22.62 -1.18
CA ASP A 240 0.48 -22.34 -2.55
C ASP A 240 0.08 -20.95 -3.03
N PHE A 241 -0.89 -20.31 -2.39
CA PHE A 241 -1.31 -18.94 -2.68
C PHE A 241 -0.50 -17.88 -1.92
N VAL A 242 0.48 -18.28 -1.10
CA VAL A 242 1.31 -17.32 -0.34
C VAL A 242 2.43 -16.78 -1.20
N ILE A 243 2.37 -15.49 -1.47
CA ILE A 243 3.42 -14.72 -2.12
C ILE A 243 4.33 -14.11 -1.05
N ARG A 244 5.64 -14.22 -1.25
CA ARG A 244 6.68 -13.53 -0.50
C ARG A 244 7.27 -12.45 -1.40
N SER A 245 6.98 -11.19 -1.13
CA SER A 245 7.34 -10.08 -2.01
C SER A 245 8.86 -9.99 -2.27
N GLU A 246 9.67 -10.35 -1.28
CA GLU A 246 11.13 -10.36 -1.40
C GLU A 246 11.67 -11.37 -2.43
N ASP A 247 10.92 -12.42 -2.74
CA ASP A 247 11.28 -13.41 -3.76
C ASP A 247 11.04 -12.86 -5.19
N PHE A 248 10.38 -11.71 -5.31
CA PHE A 248 10.05 -11.03 -6.56
C PHE A 248 10.78 -9.68 -6.72
N GLY A 249 11.88 -9.50 -5.98
CA GLY A 249 12.72 -8.32 -6.08
C GLY A 249 12.17 -7.07 -5.39
N LEU A 250 11.24 -7.21 -4.44
CA LEU A 250 10.77 -6.10 -3.62
C LEU A 250 11.62 -5.95 -2.36
N PRO A 251 11.90 -4.71 -1.92
CA PRO A 251 12.74 -4.44 -0.75
C PRO A 251 11.99 -4.61 0.58
N GLN A 252 11.03 -5.53 0.62
CA GLN A 252 10.18 -5.78 1.79
C GLN A 252 9.77 -7.24 1.90
N ALA A 253 9.94 -7.85 3.08
CA ALA A 253 9.44 -9.18 3.42
C ALA A 253 7.94 -9.09 3.77
N ARG A 254 7.09 -8.89 2.73
CA ARG A 254 5.63 -8.84 2.86
C ARG A 254 5.02 -10.12 2.32
N HIS A 255 4.43 -10.91 3.22
CA HIS A 255 3.79 -12.16 2.83
C HIS A 255 2.28 -11.98 2.76
N ARG A 256 1.70 -12.31 1.60
CA ARG A 256 0.27 -12.17 1.33
C ARG A 256 -0.27 -13.39 0.61
N VAL A 257 -1.55 -13.64 0.80
CA VAL A 257 -2.30 -14.61 -0.02
C VAL A 257 -2.76 -13.87 -1.26
N ILE A 258 -2.42 -14.37 -2.45
CA ILE A 258 -2.91 -13.85 -3.73
C ILE A 258 -3.52 -15.00 -4.50
N VAL A 259 -4.83 -14.89 -4.76
CA VAL A 259 -5.60 -15.84 -5.55
C VAL A 259 -5.87 -15.22 -6.91
N VAL A 260 -5.40 -15.86 -7.96
CA VAL A 260 -5.75 -15.52 -9.34
C VAL A 260 -6.79 -16.51 -9.81
N GLY A 261 -7.91 -16.03 -10.34
CA GLY A 261 -8.91 -16.84 -11.00
C GLY A 261 -9.03 -16.47 -12.47
N ILE A 262 -9.06 -17.46 -13.34
CA ILE A 262 -9.29 -17.28 -14.77
C ILE A 262 -10.57 -18.03 -15.14
N ARG A 263 -11.50 -17.36 -15.81
CA ARG A 263 -12.78 -17.94 -16.17
C ARG A 263 -12.58 -19.16 -17.08
N LYS A 264 -13.36 -20.22 -16.86
CA LYS A 264 -13.12 -21.53 -17.48
C LYS A 264 -13.13 -21.49 -19.00
N ASP A 265 -14.00 -20.69 -19.61
CA ASP A 265 -14.07 -20.53 -21.07
C ASP A 265 -12.90 -19.76 -21.70
N VAL A 266 -12.16 -19.00 -20.90
CA VAL A 266 -10.95 -18.29 -21.34
C VAL A 266 -9.74 -19.22 -21.49
N LEU A 267 -9.70 -20.32 -20.72
CA LEU A 267 -8.65 -21.34 -20.74
C LEU A 267 -9.23 -22.71 -21.13
N ASP A 268 -9.77 -22.82 -22.32
CA ASP A 268 -10.49 -24.02 -22.81
C ASP A 268 -9.57 -25.21 -23.13
N LYS A 269 -8.27 -25.02 -23.18
CA LYS A 269 -7.28 -26.08 -23.33
C LYS A 269 -6.47 -26.21 -22.05
N PRO A 270 -6.02 -27.43 -21.66
CA PRO A 270 -5.00 -27.59 -20.64
C PRO A 270 -3.70 -26.97 -21.15
N ILE A 271 -3.65 -25.66 -21.14
CA ILE A 271 -2.41 -24.92 -21.34
C ILE A 271 -1.62 -25.23 -20.09
N ALA A 272 -0.68 -26.15 -20.20
CA ALA A 272 0.39 -26.39 -19.22
C ALA A 272 1.31 -25.15 -19.16
N VAL A 273 0.74 -23.94 -19.18
CA VAL A 273 1.47 -22.73 -18.91
C VAL A 273 1.67 -22.70 -17.41
N ARG A 274 2.86 -23.04 -17.03
CA ARG A 274 3.30 -22.92 -15.64
C ARG A 274 3.38 -21.42 -15.32
N LEU A 275 2.34 -20.92 -14.64
CA LEU A 275 2.26 -19.53 -14.19
C LEU A 275 3.45 -19.12 -13.30
N ASP A 276 4.07 -20.08 -12.62
CA ASP A 276 5.31 -19.90 -11.89
C ASP A 276 6.49 -19.43 -12.78
N GLN A 277 6.40 -19.65 -14.09
CA GLN A 277 7.37 -19.17 -15.07
C GLN A 277 7.06 -17.76 -15.59
N LEU A 278 5.82 -17.28 -15.40
CA LEU A 278 5.40 -15.96 -15.89
C LEU A 278 5.78 -14.81 -14.96
N ILE A 279 6.01 -15.08 -13.67
CA ILE A 279 6.57 -14.11 -12.75
C ILE A 279 7.95 -14.61 -12.31
N PRO A 280 9.03 -14.14 -12.93
CA PRO A 280 10.37 -14.60 -12.62
C PRO A 280 10.73 -14.26 -11.17
N ARG A 281 11.18 -15.26 -10.41
CA ARG A 281 11.76 -15.04 -9.10
C ARG A 281 13.11 -14.36 -9.24
N CYS A 282 13.36 -13.39 -8.37
CA CYS A 282 14.68 -12.76 -8.31
C CYS A 282 15.62 -13.60 -7.45
N ASN A 283 16.77 -13.97 -8.02
CA ASN A 283 17.83 -14.67 -7.28
C ASN A 283 18.45 -13.79 -6.19
N MET A 284 18.50 -12.47 -6.41
CA MET A 284 18.98 -11.49 -5.43
C MET A 284 17.81 -10.70 -4.86
N LYS A 285 17.74 -10.62 -3.53
CA LYS A 285 16.73 -9.85 -2.82
C LYS A 285 17.08 -8.36 -2.85
N ALA A 286 16.14 -7.52 -3.22
CA ALA A 286 16.28 -6.09 -3.02
C ALA A 286 16.28 -5.77 -1.52
N THR A 287 17.14 -4.83 -1.10
CA THR A 287 17.39 -4.49 0.29
C THR A 287 16.88 -3.08 0.63
N VAL A 288 16.84 -2.76 1.92
CA VAL A 288 16.57 -1.39 2.39
C VAL A 288 17.56 -0.40 1.80
N ALA A 289 18.85 -0.77 1.70
CA ALA A 289 19.89 0.09 1.13
C ALA A 289 19.62 0.47 -0.31
N ASP A 290 19.09 -0.46 -1.10
CA ASP A 290 18.82 -0.23 -2.53
C ASP A 290 17.85 0.91 -2.79
N VAL A 291 16.91 1.14 -1.87
CA VAL A 291 15.84 2.12 -2.06
C VAL A 291 15.93 3.34 -1.13
N LEU A 292 16.62 3.24 0.01
CA LEU A 292 16.69 4.33 0.99
C LEU A 292 18.05 5.05 1.04
N ARG A 293 19.17 4.37 0.75
CA ARG A 293 20.51 4.96 0.95
C ARG A 293 20.77 6.25 0.16
N GLY A 294 20.11 6.40 -0.99
CA GLY A 294 20.20 7.60 -1.83
C GLY A 294 19.22 8.72 -1.43
N MET A 295 18.38 8.52 -0.41
CA MET A 295 17.43 9.55 0.04
C MET A 295 18.12 10.62 0.89
N PRO A 296 17.58 11.85 0.94
CA PRO A 296 18.10 12.90 1.81
C PRO A 296 18.12 12.46 3.27
N LYS A 297 19.22 12.68 3.96
CA LYS A 297 19.31 12.45 5.41
C LYS A 297 18.46 13.49 6.15
N LEU A 298 17.65 13.02 7.11
CA LEU A 298 16.74 13.85 7.90
C LEU A 298 16.91 13.54 9.38
N ARG A 299 16.79 14.56 10.25
CA ARG A 299 16.66 14.35 11.69
C ARG A 299 15.22 14.08 12.09
N SER A 300 14.98 13.50 13.26
CA SER A 300 13.65 13.54 13.86
C SER A 300 13.29 14.94 14.33
N GLY A 301 11.99 15.22 14.50
CA GLY A 301 11.57 16.27 15.40
C GLY A 301 11.62 15.80 16.86
N LEU A 302 11.45 16.74 17.79
CA LEU A 302 11.06 16.46 19.17
C LEU A 302 9.55 16.65 19.31
N SER A 303 8.90 15.85 20.17
CA SER A 303 7.47 15.99 20.45
C SER A 303 7.12 17.25 21.24
N ARG A 304 8.09 17.87 21.91
CA ARG A 304 7.98 19.15 22.62
C ARG A 304 9.20 19.98 22.34
N GLU A 305 9.03 21.30 22.21
CA GLU A 305 10.09 22.31 22.10
C GLU A 305 11.14 21.97 21.03
N ASP A 306 10.68 21.53 19.85
CA ASP A 306 11.59 21.16 18.77
C ASP A 306 12.36 22.36 18.24
N SER A 307 13.67 22.25 18.31
CA SER A 307 14.64 23.11 17.65
C SER A 307 15.90 22.32 17.29
N ILE A 308 16.73 22.85 16.42
CA ILE A 308 18.03 22.22 16.08
C ILE A 308 18.86 22.01 17.32
N ALA A 309 18.97 23.04 18.19
CA ALA A 309 19.76 23.00 19.43
C ALA A 309 19.19 21.98 20.43
N ASN A 310 17.87 21.99 20.66
CA ASN A 310 17.22 21.07 21.59
C ASN A 310 17.34 19.62 21.13
N TRP A 311 17.16 19.36 19.81
CA TRP A 311 17.34 18.04 19.24
C TRP A 311 18.81 17.56 19.39
N GLY A 312 19.78 18.39 19.03
CA GLY A 312 21.20 18.07 19.21
C GLY A 312 21.57 17.75 20.67
N ASN A 313 21.07 18.54 21.62
CA ASN A 313 21.24 18.28 23.04
C ASN A 313 20.57 16.98 23.48
N ALA A 314 19.36 16.68 22.97
CA ALA A 314 18.67 15.45 23.29
C ALA A 314 19.41 14.20 22.75
N VAL A 315 20.00 14.28 21.53
CA VAL A 315 20.84 13.19 20.99
C VAL A 315 22.16 13.06 21.77
N LYS A 316 22.79 14.16 22.16
CA LYS A 316 24.00 14.14 23.03
C LYS A 316 23.70 13.46 24.37
N ASN A 317 22.58 13.80 25.01
CA ASN A 317 22.16 13.17 26.25
C ASN A 317 21.81 11.67 26.02
N ALA A 318 21.16 11.36 24.94
CA ALA A 318 20.87 9.95 24.53
C ALA A 318 22.17 9.16 24.38
N ALA A 319 23.18 9.73 23.72
CA ALA A 319 24.50 9.10 23.55
C ALA A 319 25.20 8.84 24.91
N ALA A 320 25.17 9.78 25.85
CA ALA A 320 25.71 9.57 27.19
C ALA A 320 25.00 8.42 27.92
N ILE A 321 23.69 8.34 27.83
CA ILE A 321 22.89 7.23 28.42
C ILE A 321 23.27 5.90 27.76
N VAL A 322 23.36 5.85 26.43
CA VAL A 322 23.70 4.61 25.69
C VAL A 322 25.11 4.16 25.99
N CYS A 323 26.12 5.08 25.97
CA CYS A 323 27.51 4.74 26.27
C CYS A 323 27.69 4.17 27.69
N LYS A 324 26.90 4.67 28.67
CA LYS A 324 26.87 4.11 30.03
C LYS A 324 26.16 2.73 30.04
N ALA A 325 25.08 2.59 29.30
CA ALA A 325 24.26 1.37 29.28
C ALA A 325 24.97 0.17 28.66
N VAL A 326 25.82 0.37 27.63
CA VAL A 326 26.54 -0.71 26.93
C VAL A 326 27.73 -1.28 27.69
N SER A 327 27.92 -0.88 28.95
CA SER A 327 28.97 -1.47 29.84
C SER A 327 28.86 -3.00 30.00
N VAL A 328 27.72 -3.57 29.65
CA VAL A 328 27.46 -5.03 29.71
C VAL A 328 27.97 -5.81 28.49
N LEU A 329 28.32 -5.12 27.39
CA LEU A 329 28.87 -5.77 26.19
C LEU A 329 30.33 -6.25 26.44
N PRO A 330 30.86 -7.22 25.66
CA PRO A 330 32.28 -7.56 25.63
C PRO A 330 33.16 -6.34 25.40
N HIS A 331 34.39 -6.34 25.91
CA HIS A 331 35.22 -5.12 25.99
C HIS A 331 35.54 -4.53 24.61
N ASP A 332 35.94 -5.36 23.66
CA ASP A 332 36.26 -5.01 22.28
C ASP A 332 35.04 -4.49 21.48
N GLU A 333 33.90 -5.12 21.61
CA GLU A 333 32.65 -4.65 21.00
C GLU A 333 32.16 -3.33 21.59
N ARG A 334 32.37 -3.12 22.88
CA ARG A 334 31.95 -1.95 23.64
C ARG A 334 32.60 -0.64 23.15
N ASP A 335 33.89 -0.69 22.86
CA ASP A 335 34.61 0.51 22.44
C ASP A 335 34.25 0.94 21.02
N ILE A 336 34.07 -0.02 20.11
CA ILE A 336 33.54 0.22 18.77
C ILE A 336 32.13 0.83 18.84
N PHE A 337 31.28 0.24 19.68
CA PHE A 337 29.90 0.72 19.87
C PHE A 337 29.87 2.17 20.41
N ARG A 338 30.66 2.47 21.43
CA ARG A 338 30.78 3.82 22.03
C ARG A 338 31.33 4.84 21.04
N ALA A 339 32.36 4.48 20.28
CA ALA A 339 32.91 5.33 19.23
C ALA A 339 31.83 5.75 18.24
N ARG A 340 31.04 4.76 17.73
CA ARG A 340 29.97 5.03 16.76
C ARG A 340 28.83 5.89 17.35
N VAL A 341 28.44 5.65 18.60
CA VAL A 341 27.46 6.47 19.31
C VAL A 341 27.92 7.91 19.44
N ASN A 342 29.19 8.13 19.78
CA ASN A 342 29.78 9.48 19.94
C ASN A 342 29.89 10.21 18.59
N GLU A 343 30.20 9.52 17.49
CA GLU A 343 30.15 10.08 16.13
C GLU A 343 28.76 10.61 15.78
N CYS A 344 27.71 9.81 16.05
CA CYS A 344 26.32 10.23 15.82
C CYS A 344 25.97 11.49 16.65
N ALA A 345 26.41 11.58 17.90
CA ALA A 345 26.19 12.74 18.76
C ALA A 345 26.94 13.97 18.25
N ALA A 346 28.16 13.79 17.73
CA ALA A 346 28.94 14.86 17.13
C ALA A 346 28.23 15.42 15.88
N VAL A 347 27.78 14.57 14.97
CA VAL A 347 27.01 14.99 13.77
C VAL A 347 25.74 15.73 14.18
N ALA A 348 25.01 15.25 15.18
CA ALA A 348 23.77 15.88 15.65
C ALA A 348 23.97 17.29 16.19
N THR A 349 25.16 17.61 16.73
CA THR A 349 25.47 18.91 17.32
C THR A 349 26.20 19.87 16.38
N THR A 350 27.05 19.35 15.47
CA THR A 350 27.87 20.16 14.58
C THR A 350 27.27 20.35 13.18
N ASN A 351 26.58 19.36 12.68
CA ASN A 351 26.00 19.39 11.33
C ASN A 351 24.64 18.64 11.29
N PRO A 352 23.62 19.13 12.00
CA PRO A 352 22.33 18.49 12.08
C PRO A 352 21.61 18.49 10.74
N HIS A 353 20.97 17.36 10.42
CA HIS A 353 20.17 17.20 9.21
C HIS A 353 18.85 18.01 9.29
N PRO A 354 18.23 18.39 8.15
CA PRO A 354 16.91 19.03 8.14
C PRO A 354 15.79 18.07 8.56
N LEU A 355 14.60 18.62 8.86
CA LEU A 355 13.40 17.84 9.22
C LEU A 355 12.67 17.25 8.02
N SER A 356 12.68 17.94 6.88
CA SER A 356 11.83 17.59 5.76
C SER A 356 12.31 18.16 4.43
N ARG A 357 11.80 17.58 3.34
CA ARG A 357 11.90 18.07 1.95
C ARG A 357 13.29 18.57 1.55
N ALA A 358 14.34 17.93 2.04
CA ALA A 358 15.68 18.21 1.54
C ALA A 358 15.73 17.90 0.03
N ALA A 359 16.45 18.75 -0.73
CA ALA A 359 16.59 18.58 -2.16
C ALA A 359 17.05 17.15 -2.51
N LEU A 360 16.42 16.59 -3.54
CA LEU A 360 16.77 15.27 -4.04
C LEU A 360 18.19 15.33 -4.62
N LYS A 361 19.14 14.69 -3.95
CA LYS A 361 20.40 14.37 -4.60
C LYS A 361 20.16 13.17 -5.50
N PRO A 362 20.71 13.15 -6.74
CA PRO A 362 20.59 11.98 -7.61
C PRO A 362 20.99 10.72 -6.83
N ALA A 363 20.09 9.79 -6.69
CA ALA A 363 20.37 8.54 -6.01
C ALA A 363 21.44 7.79 -6.77
N LYS A 364 22.59 7.55 -6.14
CA LYS A 364 23.45 6.45 -6.59
C LYS A 364 22.71 5.19 -6.16
N ALA A 365 22.03 4.57 -7.12
CA ALA A 365 21.29 3.36 -6.84
C ALA A 365 22.26 2.27 -6.36
N GLY A 366 21.85 1.50 -5.36
CA GLY A 366 22.59 0.33 -4.90
C GLY A 366 22.83 -0.66 -6.04
N SER A 367 23.98 -1.32 -6.04
CA SER A 367 24.39 -2.24 -7.11
C SER A 367 23.50 -3.50 -7.23
N SER A 368 22.78 -3.84 -6.15
CA SER A 368 21.94 -5.04 -6.07
C SER A 368 20.48 -4.83 -6.52
N CYS A 369 20.02 -3.57 -6.59
CA CYS A 369 18.66 -3.26 -7.05
C CYS A 369 18.53 -3.48 -8.55
N SER A 370 17.47 -4.18 -8.98
CA SER A 370 17.19 -4.34 -10.41
C SER A 370 16.95 -2.98 -11.08
N GLU A 371 17.43 -2.81 -12.30
CA GLU A 371 17.21 -1.59 -13.09
C GLU A 371 15.70 -1.31 -13.29
N SER A 372 14.88 -2.37 -13.38
CA SER A 372 13.43 -2.23 -13.49
C SER A 372 12.80 -1.61 -12.23
N LEU A 373 13.26 -2.01 -11.04
CA LEU A 373 12.76 -1.41 -9.79
C LEU A 373 13.23 0.04 -9.64
N LYS A 374 14.47 0.37 -10.02
CA LYS A 374 14.96 1.75 -10.01
C LYS A 374 14.17 2.64 -10.94
N LYS A 375 13.98 2.22 -12.19
CA LYS A 375 13.19 2.93 -13.20
C LYS A 375 11.72 3.09 -12.77
N TRP A 376 11.20 2.11 -12.03
CA TRP A 376 9.86 2.16 -11.47
C TRP A 376 9.71 3.20 -10.35
N LEU A 377 10.67 3.28 -9.44
CA LEU A 377 10.59 4.13 -8.26
C LEU A 377 10.92 5.59 -8.55
N LEU A 378 11.93 5.85 -9.38
CA LEU A 378 12.51 7.17 -9.55
C LEU A 378 11.76 7.95 -10.63
N ASP A 379 11.46 9.22 -10.34
CA ASP A 379 10.94 10.18 -11.31
C ASP A 379 11.95 11.33 -11.46
N PRO A 380 12.59 11.48 -12.64
CA PRO A 380 13.61 12.50 -12.86
C PRO A 380 13.05 13.93 -12.83
N ASN A 381 11.74 14.12 -12.97
CA ASN A 381 11.09 15.43 -12.94
C ASN A 381 10.91 15.99 -11.52
N LEU A 382 11.10 15.14 -10.49
CA LEU A 382 10.97 15.56 -9.10
C LEU A 382 12.22 16.32 -8.63
N GLY A 383 12.03 17.55 -8.14
CA GLY A 383 13.08 18.30 -7.46
C GLY A 383 13.18 18.01 -5.95
N VAL A 384 12.10 17.50 -5.35
CA VAL A 384 12.01 17.13 -3.92
C VAL A 384 11.11 15.90 -3.77
N LEU A 385 11.31 15.13 -2.71
CA LEU A 385 10.47 13.97 -2.39
C LEU A 385 9.23 14.41 -1.61
N PRO A 386 8.01 14.21 -2.14
CA PRO A 386 6.77 14.49 -1.41
C PRO A 386 6.55 13.49 -0.27
N ASN A 387 5.82 13.89 0.77
CA ASN A 387 5.54 13.09 1.98
C ASN A 387 6.82 12.62 2.72
N ASN A 388 7.91 13.38 2.62
CA ASN A 388 9.19 13.03 3.24
C ASN A 388 9.46 13.90 4.48
N GLU A 389 8.46 14.12 5.31
CA GLU A 389 8.53 14.83 6.59
C GLU A 389 8.69 13.81 7.72
N THR A 390 9.60 14.12 8.65
CA THR A 390 9.79 13.30 9.85
C THR A 390 8.72 13.59 10.90
N ARG A 391 8.55 12.68 11.84
CA ARG A 391 7.71 12.89 13.03
C ARG A 391 8.56 13.36 14.22
N GLY A 392 7.88 13.96 15.20
CA GLY A 392 8.47 14.22 16.51
C GLY A 392 8.50 12.94 17.36
N HIS A 393 9.60 12.73 18.09
CA HIS A 393 9.77 11.67 19.06
C HIS A 393 10.02 12.25 20.46
N MET A 394 9.74 11.48 21.51
CA MET A 394 10.14 11.86 22.87
C MET A 394 11.66 11.77 22.99
N ALA A 395 12.27 12.68 23.75
CA ALA A 395 13.72 12.63 24.00
C ALA A 395 14.17 11.27 24.57
N SER A 396 13.33 10.62 25.40
CA SER A 396 13.60 9.27 25.93
C SER A 396 13.60 8.17 24.84
N ASP A 397 12.92 8.35 23.72
CA ASP A 397 12.93 7.38 22.63
C ASP A 397 14.19 7.50 21.77
N LEU A 398 14.85 8.68 21.74
CA LEU A 398 16.09 8.88 20.98
C LEU A 398 17.21 7.96 21.46
N SER A 399 17.33 7.72 22.78
CA SER A 399 18.31 6.77 23.30
C SER A 399 18.06 5.33 22.84
N ARG A 400 16.81 4.91 22.77
CA ARG A 400 16.40 3.59 22.26
C ARG A 400 16.66 3.46 20.77
N TYR A 401 16.36 4.52 20.00
CA TYR A 401 16.57 4.54 18.55
C TYR A 401 18.07 4.53 18.21
N LEU A 402 18.86 5.35 18.91
CA LEU A 402 20.31 5.39 18.74
C LEU A 402 20.93 4.03 19.06
N PHE A 403 20.56 3.42 20.22
CA PHE A 403 21.00 2.07 20.58
C PHE A 403 20.62 1.04 19.49
N ALA A 404 19.32 0.99 19.09
CA ALA A 404 18.85 0.01 18.14
C ALA A 404 19.51 0.17 16.77
N ALA A 405 19.72 1.40 16.29
CA ALA A 405 20.33 1.66 15.00
C ALA A 405 21.82 1.30 14.98
N VAL A 406 22.59 1.69 16.02
CA VAL A 406 24.01 1.30 16.13
C VAL A 406 24.16 -0.21 16.32
N TYR A 407 23.30 -0.83 17.13
CA TYR A 407 23.28 -2.29 17.29
C TYR A 407 23.02 -3.00 15.96
N GLY A 408 22.02 -2.56 15.22
CA GLY A 408 21.70 -3.10 13.90
C GLY A 408 22.81 -2.88 12.86
N GLU A 409 23.53 -1.75 12.94
CA GLU A 409 24.67 -1.44 12.06
C GLU A 409 25.85 -2.38 12.33
N LEU A 410 26.17 -2.65 13.60
CA LEU A 410 27.33 -3.45 14.00
C LEU A 410 27.03 -4.96 14.01
N VAL A 411 25.93 -5.36 14.64
CA VAL A 411 25.59 -6.78 14.87
C VAL A 411 24.82 -7.41 13.70
N LYS A 412 24.31 -6.60 12.77
CA LYS A 412 23.55 -7.04 11.57
C LYS A 412 22.22 -7.73 11.89
N VAL A 413 21.70 -7.52 13.09
CA VAL A 413 20.35 -7.95 13.49
C VAL A 413 19.66 -6.84 14.26
N SER A 414 18.33 -6.80 14.19
CA SER A 414 17.56 -5.84 15.02
C SER A 414 17.50 -6.35 16.46
N PRO A 415 17.81 -5.52 17.48
CA PRO A 415 17.76 -5.94 18.87
C PRO A 415 16.33 -6.32 19.28
N LYS A 416 16.22 -7.32 20.13
CA LYS A 416 15.00 -7.71 20.85
C LYS A 416 14.98 -7.04 22.22
N ALA A 417 13.86 -7.08 22.93
CA ALA A 417 13.75 -6.52 24.28
C ALA A 417 14.81 -7.07 25.26
N SER A 418 15.22 -8.34 25.10
CA SER A 418 16.28 -8.96 25.88
C SER A 418 17.67 -8.34 25.67
N ASP A 419 17.89 -7.77 24.49
CA ASP A 419 19.18 -7.22 24.08
C ASP A 419 19.34 -5.75 24.54
N PHE A 420 18.21 -5.13 24.96
CA PHE A 420 18.23 -3.77 25.48
C PHE A 420 18.76 -3.75 26.92
N PRO A 421 19.73 -2.87 27.22
CA PRO A 421 20.12 -2.59 28.60
C PRO A 421 18.91 -2.17 29.45
N LYS A 422 18.88 -2.59 30.72
CA LYS A 422 17.76 -2.29 31.63
C LYS A 422 17.45 -0.79 31.75
N SER A 423 18.46 0.07 31.65
CA SER A 423 18.32 1.54 31.69
C SER A 423 17.65 2.13 30.45
N LEU A 424 17.55 1.37 29.35
CA LEU A 424 16.85 1.77 28.12
C LEU A 424 15.46 1.15 28.01
N ALA A 425 15.08 0.25 28.93
CA ALA A 425 13.76 -0.34 28.96
C ALA A 425 12.68 0.75 29.10
N PRO A 426 11.59 0.73 28.33
CA PRO A 426 10.49 1.63 28.54
C PRO A 426 9.71 1.26 29.79
N GLU A 427 9.18 2.24 30.50
CA GLU A 427 8.26 2.04 31.62
C GLU A 427 6.88 1.55 31.11
N HIS A 428 6.81 0.28 30.73
CA HIS A 428 5.59 -0.31 30.19
C HIS A 428 5.36 -1.70 30.76
N LEU A 429 4.15 -1.92 31.30
CA LEU A 429 3.74 -3.19 31.96
C LEU A 429 4.02 -4.45 31.13
N ASN A 430 3.92 -4.37 29.82
CA ASN A 430 4.11 -5.51 28.93
C ASN A 430 5.56 -5.67 28.39
N TRP A 431 6.53 -4.85 28.83
CA TRP A 431 7.91 -4.96 28.35
C TRP A 431 8.53 -6.31 28.75
N ASN A 432 8.31 -6.72 30.00
CA ASN A 432 8.84 -7.98 30.54
C ASN A 432 7.98 -9.21 30.19
N SER A 433 6.82 -9.03 29.56
CA SER A 433 5.89 -10.14 29.27
C SER A 433 6.29 -10.98 28.05
N GLY A 434 7.32 -10.60 27.31
CA GLY A 434 7.73 -11.23 26.04
C GLY A 434 6.76 -10.97 24.88
N LYS A 435 5.58 -10.38 25.11
CA LYS A 435 4.56 -10.13 24.06
C LYS A 435 4.97 -9.06 23.05
N PHE A 436 5.91 -8.18 23.40
CA PHE A 436 6.41 -7.09 22.57
C PHE A 436 7.95 -7.10 22.49
N ALA A 437 8.51 -8.30 22.37
CA ALA A 437 9.96 -8.52 22.38
C ALA A 437 10.71 -7.74 21.27
N ASP A 438 10.02 -7.36 20.19
CA ASP A 438 10.57 -6.68 19.02
C ASP A 438 10.02 -5.25 18.82
N ARG A 439 9.56 -4.58 19.90
CA ARG A 439 8.90 -3.27 19.79
C ARG A 439 9.79 -2.19 19.19
N PHE A 440 11.07 -2.13 19.55
CA PHE A 440 12.04 -1.18 18.98
C PHE A 440 12.86 -1.83 17.89
N ARG A 441 12.19 -2.02 16.73
CA ARG A 441 12.78 -2.71 15.59
C ARG A 441 13.43 -1.73 14.61
N VAL A 442 14.75 -1.87 14.41
CA VAL A 442 15.47 -1.18 13.35
C VAL A 442 15.39 -1.96 12.05
N GLN A 443 15.23 -1.27 10.93
CA GLN A 443 15.39 -1.86 9.61
C GLN A 443 16.89 -2.02 9.33
N LEU A 444 17.27 -3.08 8.58
CA LEU A 444 18.69 -3.36 8.30
C LEU A 444 19.01 -3.02 6.85
N TRP A 445 20.16 -2.38 6.62
CA TRP A 445 20.55 -1.91 5.29
C TRP A 445 20.65 -3.03 4.25
N ASP A 446 21.17 -4.19 4.64
CA ASP A 446 21.52 -5.33 3.79
C ASP A 446 20.43 -6.40 3.67
N GLN A 447 19.25 -6.11 4.15
CA GLN A 447 18.10 -7.02 4.12
C GLN A 447 16.85 -6.33 3.56
N PRO A 448 15.86 -7.09 3.06
CA PRO A 448 14.52 -6.56 2.85
C PRO A 448 13.93 -6.06 4.17
N SER A 449 13.19 -4.96 4.14
CA SER A 449 12.51 -4.45 5.34
C SER A 449 11.50 -5.46 5.88
N THR A 450 11.15 -5.34 7.14
CA THR A 450 9.97 -6.02 7.67
C THR A 450 8.69 -5.49 7.01
N THR A 451 7.60 -6.26 7.07
CA THR A 451 6.32 -5.85 6.48
C THR A 451 5.87 -4.47 6.99
N ILE A 452 5.80 -3.49 6.13
CA ILE A 452 5.19 -2.19 6.42
C ILE A 452 3.69 -2.40 6.62
N THR A 453 3.20 -2.08 7.80
CA THR A 453 1.79 -2.21 8.19
C THR A 453 1.23 -0.85 8.61
N SER A 454 -0.10 -0.72 8.64
CA SER A 454 -0.76 0.49 9.13
C SER A 454 -0.37 0.87 10.56
N HIS A 455 0.18 -0.06 11.35
CA HIS A 455 0.66 0.20 12.71
C HIS A 455 1.81 1.23 12.77
N ILE A 456 2.56 1.43 11.67
CA ILE A 456 3.58 2.50 11.56
C ILE A 456 3.00 3.89 11.84
N SER A 457 1.69 4.09 11.65
CA SER A 457 0.97 5.32 11.96
C SER A 457 0.99 5.70 13.44
N LYS A 458 1.22 4.75 14.36
CA LYS A 458 1.20 4.95 15.81
C LYS A 458 2.44 5.71 16.30
N ASP A 459 3.48 5.00 16.67
CA ASP A 459 4.72 5.56 17.25
C ASP A 459 5.94 5.38 16.34
N GLY A 460 5.90 4.43 15.41
CA GLY A 460 7.00 4.12 14.49
C GLY A 460 8.11 3.25 15.10
N HIS A 461 7.96 2.78 16.33
CA HIS A 461 8.99 2.01 17.04
C HIS A 461 9.39 0.70 16.33
N TYR A 462 8.46 0.08 15.58
CA TYR A 462 8.74 -1.10 14.76
C TYR A 462 9.47 -0.79 13.44
N PHE A 463 9.72 0.50 13.15
CA PHE A 463 10.21 0.95 11.85
C PHE A 463 11.28 2.04 12.03
N ILE A 464 12.30 1.75 12.88
CA ILE A 464 13.43 2.65 13.13
C ILE A 464 14.30 2.67 11.87
N HIS A 465 14.72 3.89 11.46
CA HIS A 465 15.60 4.09 10.33
C HIS A 465 16.99 3.48 10.61
N PRO A 466 17.61 2.78 9.62
CA PRO A 466 18.88 2.07 9.84
C PRO A 466 20.11 2.98 10.01
N ASP A 467 20.04 4.27 9.63
CA ASP A 467 21.13 5.23 9.83
C ASP A 467 21.05 5.87 11.23
N PRO A 468 21.98 5.56 12.15
CA PRO A 468 21.92 6.05 13.52
C PRO A 468 22.09 7.57 13.65
N GLU A 469 22.73 8.25 12.68
CA GLU A 469 22.87 9.71 12.67
C GLU A 469 21.53 10.43 12.56
N GLN A 470 20.51 9.78 11.98
CA GLN A 470 19.19 10.35 11.80
C GLN A 470 18.28 10.18 13.02
N CYS A 471 18.56 9.21 13.89
CA CYS A 471 17.90 8.94 15.18
C CYS A 471 16.38 9.10 15.14
N ARG A 472 15.69 8.33 14.27
CA ARG A 472 14.25 8.47 13.98
C ARG A 472 13.60 7.20 13.44
N SER A 473 12.28 7.19 13.36
CA SER A 473 11.55 6.21 12.55
C SER A 473 11.48 6.66 11.09
N LEU A 474 11.04 5.74 10.20
CA LEU A 474 10.84 6.01 8.77
C LEU A 474 9.82 7.13 8.55
N THR A 475 10.03 7.91 7.47
CA THR A 475 9.03 8.83 6.91
C THR A 475 7.97 8.07 6.11
N VAL A 476 6.89 8.76 5.72
CA VAL A 476 5.87 8.20 4.82
C VAL A 476 6.50 7.83 3.47
N ARG A 477 7.37 8.68 2.92
CA ARG A 477 8.04 8.42 1.63
C ARG A 477 8.98 7.22 1.68
N GLU A 478 9.73 7.06 2.75
CA GLU A 478 10.59 5.88 2.93
C GLU A 478 9.77 4.60 3.04
N ALA A 479 8.70 4.61 3.84
CA ALA A 479 7.75 3.51 3.91
C ALA A 479 7.11 3.22 2.54
N ALA A 480 6.76 4.26 1.77
CA ALA A 480 6.20 4.14 0.42
C ALA A 480 7.20 3.53 -0.58
N ARG A 481 8.48 3.91 -0.53
CA ARG A 481 9.54 3.28 -1.36
C ARG A 481 9.72 1.80 -1.02
N LEU A 482 9.70 1.43 0.26
CA LEU A 482 9.74 0.02 0.68
C LEU A 482 8.50 -0.76 0.21
N GLN A 483 7.35 -0.09 0.11
CA GLN A 483 6.11 -0.62 -0.49
C GLN A 483 6.12 -0.51 -2.02
N THR A 484 7.19 -0.02 -2.62
CA THR A 484 7.35 0.17 -4.07
C THR A 484 6.37 1.14 -4.73
N PHE A 485 5.86 2.15 -4.00
CA PHE A 485 5.18 3.28 -4.63
C PHE A 485 6.19 4.19 -5.32
N PRO A 486 5.92 4.65 -6.56
CA PRO A 486 6.77 5.62 -7.25
C PRO A 486 6.93 6.93 -6.45
N ASP A 487 8.05 7.61 -6.62
CA ASP A 487 8.33 8.85 -5.89
C ASP A 487 7.34 9.97 -6.17
N ASN A 488 6.77 9.99 -7.36
CA ASN A 488 5.71 10.92 -7.76
C ASN A 488 4.31 10.53 -7.26
N TYR A 489 4.19 9.49 -6.43
CA TYR A 489 2.91 9.10 -5.83
C TYR A 489 2.67 9.92 -4.57
N TYR A 490 1.82 10.93 -4.63
CA TYR A 490 1.51 11.80 -3.49
C TYR A 490 0.35 11.22 -2.67
N PHE A 491 0.58 11.05 -1.37
CA PHE A 491 -0.46 10.61 -0.43
C PHE A 491 -1.13 11.82 0.21
N LYS A 492 -2.45 11.94 0.08
CA LYS A 492 -3.27 13.00 0.68
C LYS A 492 -3.66 12.64 2.12
N GLY A 493 -4.15 13.65 2.83
CA GLY A 493 -4.52 13.52 4.23
C GLY A 493 -3.37 13.87 5.20
N ASN A 494 -3.63 13.72 6.50
CA ASN A 494 -2.61 13.92 7.52
C ASN A 494 -1.61 12.74 7.58
N ARG A 495 -0.47 12.94 8.25
CA ARG A 495 0.60 11.93 8.29
C ARG A 495 0.15 10.55 8.80
N THR A 496 -0.76 10.49 9.77
CA THR A 496 -1.31 9.23 10.27
C THR A 496 -2.09 8.50 9.18
N GLU A 497 -2.94 9.21 8.46
CA GLU A 497 -3.72 8.69 7.34
C GLU A 497 -2.80 8.23 6.18
N GLN A 498 -1.75 8.99 5.88
CA GLN A 498 -0.76 8.63 4.86
C GLN A 498 -0.05 7.32 5.20
N PHE A 499 0.39 7.13 6.45
CA PHE A 499 0.99 5.87 6.89
C PHE A 499 0.01 4.70 6.84
N VAL A 500 -1.26 4.92 7.19
CA VAL A 500 -2.31 3.89 7.10
C VAL A 500 -2.51 3.46 5.65
N GLN A 501 -2.55 4.39 4.72
CA GLN A 501 -2.66 4.13 3.28
C GLN A 501 -1.50 3.28 2.78
N VAL A 502 -0.26 3.69 3.08
CA VAL A 502 0.94 2.93 2.68
C VAL A 502 0.94 1.52 3.27
N GLY A 503 0.62 1.38 4.56
CA GLY A 503 0.66 0.08 5.26
C GLY A 503 -0.39 -0.91 4.80
N ASN A 504 -1.56 -0.43 4.36
CA ASN A 504 -2.67 -1.27 3.89
C ASN A 504 -2.55 -1.65 2.41
N ALA A 505 -1.77 -0.91 1.62
CA ALA A 505 -1.69 -1.10 0.18
C ALA A 505 -1.02 -2.43 -0.23
N VAL A 506 -1.39 -2.91 -1.40
CA VAL A 506 -0.62 -3.90 -2.15
C VAL A 506 0.54 -3.19 -2.84
N PRO A 507 1.78 -3.73 -2.80
CA PRO A 507 2.92 -3.10 -3.47
C PRO A 507 2.68 -2.95 -4.99
N PRO A 508 2.72 -1.74 -5.55
CA PRO A 508 2.40 -1.52 -6.96
C PRO A 508 3.34 -2.25 -7.93
N PHE A 509 4.62 -2.40 -7.60
CA PHE A 509 5.55 -3.13 -8.45
C PHE A 509 5.25 -4.63 -8.52
N LEU A 510 4.78 -5.24 -7.42
CA LEU A 510 4.27 -6.61 -7.43
C LEU A 510 2.99 -6.71 -8.27
N ALA A 511 2.09 -5.74 -8.12
CA ALA A 511 0.85 -5.69 -8.90
C ALA A 511 1.14 -5.58 -10.41
N LYS A 512 2.17 -4.81 -10.81
CA LYS A 512 2.62 -4.75 -12.20
C LYS A 512 3.10 -6.11 -12.70
N GLN A 513 3.95 -6.81 -11.95
CA GLN A 513 4.45 -8.14 -12.32
C GLN A 513 3.31 -9.16 -12.46
N ILE A 514 2.30 -9.10 -11.58
CA ILE A 514 1.09 -9.92 -11.68
C ILE A 514 0.30 -9.57 -12.95
N GLY A 515 0.16 -8.28 -13.24
CA GLY A 515 -0.50 -7.79 -14.45
C GLY A 515 0.22 -8.23 -15.73
N ASP A 516 1.55 -8.13 -15.78
CA ASP A 516 2.39 -8.59 -16.90
C ASP A 516 2.15 -10.10 -17.16
N ALA A 517 2.18 -10.91 -16.09
CA ALA A 517 1.92 -12.35 -16.18
C ALA A 517 0.49 -12.67 -16.63
N LEU A 518 -0.50 -11.95 -16.09
CA LEU A 518 -1.89 -12.13 -16.49
C LEU A 518 -2.11 -11.75 -17.96
N TYR A 519 -1.50 -10.66 -18.42
CA TYR A 519 -1.59 -10.23 -19.80
C TYR A 519 -1.00 -11.30 -20.74
N ALA A 520 0.18 -11.82 -20.42
CA ALA A 520 0.80 -12.90 -21.18
C ALA A 520 -0.13 -14.13 -21.30
N LEU A 521 -0.84 -14.51 -20.22
CA LEU A 521 -1.82 -15.58 -20.25
C LEU A 521 -3.02 -15.27 -21.15
N LEU A 522 -3.55 -14.04 -21.04
CA LEU A 522 -4.72 -13.64 -21.79
C LEU A 522 -4.45 -13.52 -23.30
N GLN A 523 -3.18 -13.32 -23.71
CA GLN A 523 -2.76 -13.35 -25.11
C GLN A 523 -2.79 -14.76 -25.72
N LEU A 524 -2.75 -15.81 -24.91
CA LEU A 524 -2.83 -17.21 -25.36
C LEU A 524 -4.26 -17.67 -25.66
N ARG A 525 -5.27 -16.79 -25.63
CA ARG A 525 -6.65 -17.11 -26.02
C ARG A 525 -6.68 -17.60 -27.47
N PRO A 526 -7.49 -18.64 -27.78
CA PRO A 526 -7.83 -18.93 -29.15
C PRO A 526 -8.51 -17.69 -29.76
N ASN A 527 -8.11 -17.29 -30.97
CA ASN A 527 -8.83 -16.24 -31.70
C ASN A 527 -10.31 -16.62 -31.76
N GLU A 528 -11.19 -15.76 -31.24
CA GLU A 528 -12.64 -15.94 -31.43
C GLU A 528 -12.93 -16.07 -32.94
N PRO A 529 -13.81 -16.97 -33.38
CA PRO A 529 -14.17 -17.07 -34.79
C PRO A 529 -14.69 -15.71 -35.25
N LYS A 530 -14.15 -15.22 -36.36
CA LYS A 530 -14.53 -13.98 -37.02
C LYS A 530 -16.03 -13.97 -37.29
N GLY A 531 -16.85 -13.43 -36.39
CA GLY A 531 -18.32 -13.41 -36.61
C GLY A 531 -19.13 -12.75 -35.50
N ALA A 532 -18.59 -12.50 -34.31
CA ALA A 532 -19.41 -12.05 -33.18
C ALA A 532 -18.97 -10.72 -32.52
N SER A 533 -18.00 -10.00 -33.05
CA SER A 533 -17.66 -8.66 -32.54
C SER A 533 -17.84 -7.62 -33.63
N GLY A 534 -19.02 -6.98 -33.64
CA GLY A 534 -19.10 -5.65 -34.18
C GLY A 534 -18.06 -4.78 -33.45
N ALA A 535 -17.04 -4.33 -34.19
CA ALA A 535 -16.02 -3.43 -33.66
C ALA A 535 -16.71 -2.22 -33.03
N VAL A 536 -16.91 -2.25 -31.73
CA VAL A 536 -17.34 -1.08 -30.98
C VAL A 536 -16.13 -0.18 -30.91
N ARG A 537 -16.03 0.78 -31.82
CA ARG A 537 -15.26 2.00 -31.61
C ARG A 537 -15.57 2.45 -30.19
N ALA A 538 -14.54 2.69 -29.38
CA ALA A 538 -14.73 3.39 -28.10
C ALA A 538 -15.60 4.61 -28.40
N PRO A 539 -16.81 4.70 -27.87
CA PRO A 539 -17.66 5.84 -28.19
C PRO A 539 -16.99 7.08 -27.62
N HIS A 540 -16.74 8.05 -28.48
CA HIS A 540 -16.68 9.43 -28.05
C HIS A 540 -17.99 9.66 -27.29
N MET A 541 -17.94 9.74 -25.95
CA MET A 541 -19.12 9.98 -25.15
C MET A 541 -19.80 11.25 -25.67
N PRO A 542 -21.06 11.22 -26.09
CA PRO A 542 -21.81 12.44 -26.31
C PRO A 542 -21.86 13.18 -24.99
N ARG A 543 -21.61 14.49 -25.04
CA ARG A 543 -21.71 15.38 -23.87
C ARG A 543 -23.03 15.11 -23.16
N PRO A 544 -23.04 14.77 -21.85
CA PRO A 544 -24.30 14.68 -21.13
C PRO A 544 -24.92 16.07 -21.09
N VAL A 545 -26.10 16.21 -21.65
CA VAL A 545 -26.95 17.40 -21.46
C VAL A 545 -27.36 17.40 -20.00
N ILE A 546 -26.74 18.25 -19.21
CA ILE A 546 -27.15 18.50 -17.82
C ILE A 546 -28.43 19.33 -17.88
N PRO A 547 -29.57 18.90 -17.33
CA PRO A 547 -30.70 19.79 -17.14
C PRO A 547 -30.27 20.88 -16.16
N HIS A 548 -30.36 22.13 -16.57
CA HIS A 548 -30.22 23.28 -15.70
C HIS A 548 -31.31 23.19 -14.61
N ILE A 549 -30.95 22.84 -13.40
CA ILE A 549 -31.78 23.07 -12.24
C ILE A 549 -31.53 24.51 -11.81
N ASN A 550 -32.45 25.38 -12.16
CA ASN A 550 -32.54 26.73 -11.61
C ASN A 550 -32.78 26.61 -10.10
N SER A 551 -31.77 26.91 -9.33
CA SER A 551 -31.94 27.17 -7.90
C SER A 551 -32.05 28.67 -7.70
N GLU A 552 -33.27 29.18 -7.84
CA GLU A 552 -33.64 30.44 -7.21
C GLU A 552 -33.88 30.18 -5.73
N ALA A 553 -32.99 30.67 -4.89
CA ALA A 553 -33.20 30.73 -3.45
C ALA A 553 -33.72 32.14 -3.10
N PRO A 554 -34.78 32.30 -2.32
CA PRO A 554 -35.30 33.61 -1.92
C PRO A 554 -34.38 34.23 -0.87
N VAL A 555 -34.03 35.47 -1.13
CA VAL A 555 -33.40 36.40 -0.18
C VAL A 555 -34.42 36.75 0.90
N GLY A 556 -34.15 36.32 2.12
CA GLY A 556 -34.89 36.70 3.33
C GLY A 556 -33.93 37.29 4.35
N GLN A 557 -34.02 38.61 4.51
CA GLN A 557 -33.39 39.35 5.60
C GLN A 557 -34.04 38.97 6.94
N SER A 558 -33.25 38.75 7.97
CA SER A 558 -33.50 39.39 9.28
C SER A 558 -32.36 39.17 10.25
N SER A 559 -31.81 40.27 10.68
CA SER A 559 -30.94 40.49 11.82
C SER A 559 -31.64 40.04 13.12
N GLN A 560 -30.94 39.34 14.01
CA GLN A 560 -31.03 39.69 15.45
C GLN A 560 -29.83 39.13 16.23
N LYS A 561 -29.19 40.05 16.93
CA LYS A 561 -28.19 39.86 17.98
C LYS A 561 -28.77 39.08 19.16
N ALA A 562 -28.03 38.11 19.69
CA ALA A 562 -28.23 37.69 21.09
C ALA A 562 -26.90 37.37 21.77
N LYS A 563 -26.78 37.97 22.91
CA LYS A 563 -25.65 38.18 23.80
C LYS A 563 -25.08 36.91 24.44
N ARG A 564 -23.77 37.00 24.71
CA ARG A 564 -23.00 36.20 25.69
C ARG A 564 -23.72 36.13 27.05
N LYS A 565 -23.72 34.93 27.65
CA LYS A 565 -23.67 34.79 29.13
C LYS A 565 -22.62 33.74 29.52
N ARG A 566 -21.58 34.23 30.21
CA ARG A 566 -20.67 33.44 31.05
C ARG A 566 -21.43 33.00 32.30
N GLY A 567 -21.27 31.75 32.70
CA GLY A 567 -21.68 31.23 34.00
C GLY A 567 -20.58 30.36 34.58
N ARG A 568 -19.89 30.90 35.60
CA ARG A 568 -19.00 30.17 36.53
C ARG A 568 -19.88 29.42 37.54
N ARG A 569 -19.43 28.27 38.00
CA ARG A 569 -19.42 27.70 39.36
C ARG A 569 -19.26 26.19 39.26
N SER A 570 -18.53 25.51 40.02
CA SER A 570 -17.80 25.52 41.28
C SER A 570 -17.74 24.07 41.76
N GLU A 571 -16.57 23.66 42.10
CA GLU A 571 -16.16 22.66 43.08
C GLU A 571 -17.22 21.77 43.75
N ARG A 572 -16.96 20.44 43.73
CA ARG A 572 -16.92 19.61 44.94
C ARG A 572 -16.47 18.18 44.64
N ASN A 573 -15.34 17.82 45.16
CA ASN A 573 -15.02 16.48 45.66
C ASN A 573 -15.70 16.33 47.05
N PRO A 574 -16.01 15.14 47.62
CA PRO A 574 -15.03 14.08 47.90
C PRO A 574 -15.54 12.63 47.96
N SER A 575 -14.58 11.69 47.86
CA SER A 575 -14.33 10.46 48.62
C SER A 575 -15.38 9.32 48.74
N LEU A 576 -14.77 8.09 48.69
CA LEU A 576 -15.12 6.80 49.31
C LEU A 576 -15.81 5.77 48.37
N ARG A 577 -15.14 4.79 47.91
CA ARG A 577 -14.62 3.48 48.38
C ARG A 577 -13.97 2.73 47.23
#